data_a0fc77edf205510b4f8feac5d9199f3c
#
_entry.id   a0fc77edf205510b4f8feac5d9199f3c
#
_cell.length_a   1.000
_cell.length_b   1.000
_cell.length_c   1.000
_cell.angle_alpha   90.00
_cell.angle_beta   90.00
_cell.angle_gamma   90.00
#
_symmetry.space_group_name_H-M   'P 1'
#
loop_
_entity.id
_entity.type
_entity.pdbx_description
1 polymer ?
#
loop_
_entity_poly.entity_id
_entity_poly.type
_entity_poly.pdbx_seq_one_letter_code
_entity_poly.pdbx_strand_id
1 'polypeptide(L)'
;MGEPITLESISGEMGEVIVRGQVMDVEAREIRNEKTILIFPITDFTDSIVVKMFLRNEQVPEVTEHVKKGAFLKFRGVTTIDRFDSELTIGSIAGI
;
A
#
# COMPACT_ATOMS: atom_id res chain seq x y z
N MET A 1 2.18 18.84 -0.05
CA MET A 1 2.58 17.45 -0.31
C MET A 1 3.66 17.45 -1.38
N GLY A 2 4.73 16.68 -1.20
CA GLY A 2 5.81 16.61 -2.17
C GLY A 2 5.45 15.87 -3.45
N GLU A 3 6.38 15.77 -4.36
CA GLU A 3 6.19 15.03 -5.61
C GLU A 3 6.33 13.53 -5.39
N PRO A 4 5.57 12.70 -6.13
CA PRO A 4 5.73 11.26 -6.07
C PRO A 4 7.12 10.84 -6.57
N ILE A 5 7.67 9.81 -5.92
CA ILE A 5 8.91 9.17 -6.39
C ILE A 5 8.55 7.92 -7.20
N THR A 6 9.48 7.46 -8.02
CA THR A 6 9.30 6.19 -8.72
C THR A 6 9.52 5.02 -7.76
N LEU A 7 8.82 3.92 -7.98
CA LEU A 7 8.98 2.74 -7.13
C LEU A 7 10.39 2.15 -7.23
N GLU A 8 11.01 2.21 -8.40
CA GLU A 8 12.39 1.72 -8.59
C GLU A 8 13.41 2.49 -7.77
N SER A 9 13.09 3.73 -7.36
CA SER A 9 14.00 4.54 -6.55
C SER A 9 13.96 4.18 -5.06
N ILE A 10 13.02 3.32 -4.63
CA ILE A 10 12.94 2.86 -3.25
C ILE A 10 13.98 1.76 -3.04
N SER A 11 14.96 2.05 -2.19
CA SER A 11 16.10 1.15 -1.95
C SER A 11 16.20 0.74 -0.48
N GLY A 12 15.08 0.31 0.09
CA GLY A 12 15.01 -0.10 1.49
C GLY A 12 14.13 0.83 2.31
N GLU A 13 14.29 0.85 3.61
CA GLU A 13 13.50 1.70 4.48
C GLU A 13 13.91 3.16 4.31
N MET A 14 13.04 3.96 3.73
CA MET A 14 13.30 5.36 3.43
C MET A 14 12.48 6.32 4.30
N GLY A 15 11.65 5.78 5.21
CA GLY A 15 10.70 6.59 5.93
C GLY A 15 9.49 6.93 5.07
N GLU A 16 8.96 8.14 5.23
CA GLU A 16 7.75 8.56 4.51
C GLU A 16 8.06 8.87 3.05
N VAL A 17 7.27 8.28 2.16
CA VAL A 17 7.37 8.51 0.71
C VAL A 17 6.00 8.78 0.13
N ILE A 18 5.97 9.49 -0.99
CA ILE A 18 4.77 9.69 -1.80
C ILE A 18 4.95 8.87 -3.06
N VAL A 19 3.99 8.00 -3.34
CA VAL A 19 4.04 7.13 -4.50
C VAL A 19 2.72 7.18 -5.24
N ARG A 20 2.76 6.82 -6.51
CA ARG A 20 1.56 6.56 -7.29
C ARG A 20 1.77 5.31 -8.11
N GLY A 21 0.70 4.60 -8.36
CA GLY A 21 0.78 3.38 -9.14
C GLY A 21 -0.57 2.79 -9.42
N GLN A 22 -0.58 1.77 -10.24
CA GLN A 22 -1.76 1.02 -10.57
C GLN A 22 -1.85 -0.21 -9.66
N VAL A 23 -3.02 -0.43 -9.07
CA VAL A 23 -3.28 -1.61 -8.25
C VAL A 23 -3.30 -2.85 -9.14
N MET A 24 -2.44 -3.81 -8.83
CA MET A 24 -2.34 -5.06 -9.59
C MET A 24 -3.32 -6.11 -9.12
N ASP A 25 -3.61 -6.13 -7.82
CA ASP A 25 -4.54 -7.06 -7.20
C ASP A 25 -4.92 -6.53 -5.82
N VAL A 26 -5.92 -7.12 -5.19
CA VAL A 26 -6.35 -6.73 -3.83
C VAL A 26 -6.71 -7.98 -3.06
N GLU A 27 -6.13 -8.13 -1.87
CA GLU A 27 -6.46 -9.19 -0.93
C GLU A 27 -6.88 -8.56 0.39
N ALA A 28 -8.00 -9.01 0.94
CA ALA A 28 -8.47 -8.58 2.25
C ALA A 28 -8.51 -9.78 3.18
N ARG A 29 -7.89 -9.67 4.35
CA ARG A 29 -7.88 -10.72 5.37
C ARG A 29 -8.37 -10.17 6.70
N GLU A 30 -9.39 -10.77 7.26
CA GLU A 30 -9.77 -10.46 8.62
C GLU A 30 -8.71 -10.96 9.60
N ILE A 31 -8.40 -10.11 10.56
CA ILE A 31 -7.49 -10.41 11.65
C ILE A 31 -8.22 -10.15 12.98
N ARG A 32 -7.53 -10.27 14.10
CA ARG A 32 -8.12 -10.10 15.42
C ARG A 32 -8.64 -8.68 15.67
N ASN A 33 -9.56 -8.55 16.62
CA ASN A 33 -10.10 -7.27 17.10
C ASN A 33 -10.88 -6.49 16.02
N GLU A 34 -11.66 -7.20 15.23
CA GLU A 34 -12.52 -6.60 14.20
C GLU A 34 -11.75 -5.74 13.20
N LYS A 35 -10.53 -6.15 12.89
CA LYS A 35 -9.67 -5.48 11.91
C LYS A 35 -9.45 -6.33 10.69
N THR A 36 -9.18 -5.67 9.59
CA THR A 36 -8.83 -6.30 8.32
C THR A 36 -7.51 -5.72 7.83
N ILE A 37 -6.61 -6.58 7.37
CA ILE A 37 -5.44 -6.13 6.64
C ILE A 37 -5.75 -6.19 5.14
N LEU A 38 -5.56 -5.07 4.47
CA LEU A 38 -5.71 -4.97 3.03
C LEU A 38 -4.32 -5.00 2.41
N ILE A 39 -4.10 -5.97 1.53
CA ILE A 39 -2.79 -6.19 0.90
C ILE A 39 -2.98 -6.01 -0.60
N PHE A 40 -2.26 -5.08 -1.19
CA PHE A 40 -2.36 -4.85 -2.64
C PHE A 40 -1.02 -4.44 -3.22
N PRO A 41 -0.52 -5.19 -4.19
CA PRO A 41 0.67 -4.76 -4.94
C PRO A 41 0.30 -3.65 -5.92
N ILE A 42 1.20 -2.70 -6.06
CA ILE A 42 1.07 -1.61 -7.04
C ILE A 42 2.28 -1.58 -7.95
N THR A 43 2.10 -1.05 -9.15
CA THR A 43 3.19 -0.82 -10.09
C THR A 43 3.09 0.56 -10.70
N ASP A 44 4.23 1.20 -10.91
CA ASP A 44 4.33 2.43 -11.71
C ASP A 44 5.05 2.18 -13.03
N PHE A 45 5.14 0.89 -13.42
CA PHE A 45 5.81 0.42 -14.63
C PHE A 45 7.34 0.55 -14.62
N THR A 46 7.93 1.05 -13.53
CA THR A 46 9.37 0.99 -13.28
C THR A 46 9.70 -0.19 -12.35
N ASP A 47 8.83 -0.44 -11.39
CA ASP A 47 8.94 -1.53 -10.44
C ASP A 47 7.57 -1.76 -9.79
N SER A 48 7.49 -2.70 -8.89
CA SER A 48 6.28 -2.96 -8.11
C SER A 48 6.62 -3.12 -6.64
N ILE A 49 5.66 -2.81 -5.77
CA ILE A 49 5.82 -2.95 -4.33
C ILE A 49 4.49 -3.35 -3.71
N VAL A 50 4.56 -4.10 -2.62
CA VAL A 50 3.37 -4.51 -1.87
C VAL A 50 3.02 -3.43 -0.86
N VAL A 51 1.74 -3.05 -0.84
CA VAL A 51 1.18 -2.11 0.12
C VAL A 51 0.33 -2.88 1.11
N LYS A 52 0.53 -2.61 2.41
CA LYS A 52 -0.27 -3.21 3.49
C LYS A 52 -0.96 -2.11 4.28
N MET A 53 -2.26 -2.26 4.45
CA MET A 53 -3.10 -1.26 5.09
C MET A 53 -3.97 -1.93 6.15
N PHE A 54 -3.89 -1.44 7.39
CA PHE A 54 -4.70 -1.97 8.49
C PHE A 54 -5.96 -1.12 8.64
N LEU A 55 -7.12 -1.76 8.56
CA LEU A 55 -8.41 -1.11 8.63
C LEU A 55 -9.29 -1.79 9.67
N ARG A 56 -10.23 -1.04 10.23
CA ARG A 56 -11.36 -1.66 10.92
C ARG A 56 -12.28 -2.29 9.89
N ASN A 57 -12.95 -3.38 10.27
CA ASN A 57 -13.82 -4.09 9.32
C ASN A 57 -14.87 -3.18 8.67
N GLU A 58 -15.39 -2.21 9.41
CA GLU A 58 -16.36 -1.25 8.92
C GLU A 58 -15.84 -0.29 7.87
N GLN A 59 -14.51 -0.09 7.81
CA GLN A 59 -13.87 0.80 6.84
C GLN A 59 -13.58 0.12 5.50
N VAL A 60 -13.57 -1.21 5.47
CA VAL A 60 -13.17 -1.97 4.28
C VAL A 60 -14.01 -1.65 3.05
N PRO A 61 -15.36 -1.62 3.10
CA PRO A 61 -16.15 -1.28 1.92
C PRO A 61 -15.85 0.11 1.37
N GLU A 62 -15.64 1.08 2.24
CA GLU A 62 -15.35 2.45 1.84
C GLU A 62 -14.00 2.55 1.13
N VAL A 63 -12.99 1.89 1.65
CA VAL A 63 -11.64 1.91 1.06
C VAL A 63 -11.62 1.13 -0.25
N THR A 64 -12.27 -0.03 -0.32
CA THR A 64 -12.26 -0.87 -1.52
C THR A 64 -13.07 -0.30 -2.68
N GLU A 65 -13.85 0.75 -2.44
CA GLU A 65 -14.45 1.52 -3.54
C GLU A 65 -13.37 2.20 -4.39
N HIS A 66 -12.25 2.54 -3.78
CA HIS A 66 -11.14 3.23 -4.45
C HIS A 66 -9.97 2.31 -4.72
N VAL A 67 -9.66 1.41 -3.78
CA VAL A 67 -8.56 0.47 -3.88
C VAL A 67 -9.08 -0.82 -4.50
N LYS A 68 -8.97 -0.93 -5.80
CA LYS A 68 -9.43 -2.11 -6.55
C LYS A 68 -8.50 -2.36 -7.74
N LYS A 69 -8.48 -3.59 -8.20
CA LYS A 69 -7.63 -4.01 -9.32
C LYS A 69 -7.81 -3.09 -10.52
N GLY A 70 -6.71 -2.57 -11.02
CA GLY A 70 -6.69 -1.65 -12.15
C GLY A 70 -6.80 -0.18 -11.79
N ALA A 71 -7.12 0.16 -10.54
CA ALA A 71 -7.22 1.56 -10.13
C ALA A 71 -5.84 2.22 -10.04
N PHE A 72 -5.77 3.50 -10.42
CA PHE A 72 -4.57 4.31 -10.23
C PHE A 72 -4.71 5.09 -8.93
N LEU A 73 -3.71 4.97 -8.07
CA LEU A 73 -3.70 5.61 -6.76
C LEU A 73 -2.46 6.46 -6.59
N LYS A 74 -2.62 7.54 -5.83
CA LYS A 74 -1.52 8.34 -5.31
C LYS A 74 -1.72 8.45 -3.80
N PHE A 75 -0.68 8.13 -3.04
CA PHE A 75 -0.79 8.16 -1.58
C PHE A 75 0.58 8.36 -0.93
N ARG A 76 0.53 8.63 0.35
CA ARG A 76 1.70 8.75 1.20
C ARG A 76 1.75 7.57 2.15
N GLY A 77 2.93 7.00 2.34
CA GLY A 77 3.12 5.90 3.25
C GLY A 77 4.54 5.82 3.75
N VAL A 78 4.82 4.84 4.59
CA VAL A 78 6.14 4.59 5.16
C VAL A 78 6.66 3.28 4.64
N THR A 79 7.88 3.29 4.08
CA THR A 79 8.53 2.06 3.62
C THR A 79 9.08 1.29 4.81
N THR A 80 8.79 0.01 4.87
CA THR A 80 9.31 -0.88 5.91
C THR A 80 9.67 -2.23 5.32
N ILE A 81 10.50 -2.98 6.03
CA ILE A 81 10.80 -4.37 5.68
C ILE A 81 9.95 -5.26 6.57
N ASP A 82 9.13 -6.11 5.94
CA ASP A 82 8.31 -7.08 6.66
C ASP A 82 9.22 -8.13 7.32
N ARG A 83 9.02 -8.35 8.61
CA ARG A 83 9.87 -9.27 9.39
C ARG A 83 9.63 -10.74 9.07
N PHE A 84 8.48 -11.07 8.51
CA PHE A 84 8.12 -12.46 8.21
C PHE A 84 8.73 -12.96 6.92
N ASP A 85 8.72 -12.14 5.89
CA ASP A 85 9.21 -12.53 4.56
C ASP A 85 10.38 -11.70 4.06
N SER A 86 10.86 -10.75 4.87
CA SER A 86 11.93 -9.82 4.52
C SER A 86 11.66 -9.02 3.24
N GLU A 87 10.38 -8.82 2.92
CA GLU A 87 9.96 -8.03 1.76
C GLU A 87 9.81 -6.57 2.12
N LEU A 88 10.22 -5.71 1.20
CA LEU A 88 9.98 -4.27 1.31
C LEU A 88 8.51 -3.99 1.03
N THR A 89 7.85 -3.33 1.96
CA THR A 89 6.43 -2.97 1.84
C THR A 89 6.22 -1.50 2.18
N ILE A 90 5.04 -0.98 1.82
CA ILE A 90 4.61 0.35 2.24
C ILE A 90 3.44 0.17 3.21
N GLY A 91 3.55 0.79 4.37
CA GLY A 91 2.49 0.81 5.37
C GLY A 91 2.16 2.22 5.82
N SER A 92 1.33 2.34 6.86
CA SER A 92 0.93 3.66 7.41
C SER A 92 0.36 4.61 6.37
N ILE A 93 -0.55 4.11 5.55
CA ILE A 93 -1.05 4.81 4.37
C ILE A 93 -1.91 6.00 4.76
N ALA A 94 -1.71 7.12 4.08
CA ALA A 94 -2.51 8.33 4.22
C ALA A 94 -2.70 9.00 2.86
N GLY A 95 -3.80 9.71 2.71
CA GLY A 95 -4.02 10.56 1.54
C GLY A 95 -4.42 9.84 0.26
N ILE A 96 -4.99 8.67 0.36
CA ILE A 96 -5.56 7.98 -0.81
C ILE A 96 -6.73 8.79 -1.38
#